data_09a18685ff09d8b986196e30d1d0ab65
#
_entry.id   09a18685ff09d8b986196e30d1d0ab65
#
_cell.length_a   1.000
_cell.length_b   1.000
_cell.length_c   1.000
_cell.angle_alpha   90.00
_cell.angle_beta   90.00
_cell.angle_gamma   90.00
#
_symmetry.space_group_name_H-M   'P 1'
#
loop_
_entity.id
_entity.type
_entity.pdbx_description
1 polymer ?
#
loop_
_entity_poly.entity_id
_entity_poly.type
_entity_poly.pdbx_seq_one_letter_code
_entity_poly.pdbx_strand_id
1 'polypeptide(L)'
;MSQYVSRLGSGLVAPRIRFPGGHRKPRRIAMLSVHTSPLHQPGTGDAGGMNVYIVELAKRLAAINIEVEIFTRATAGGLPPVVELAPGVLVRHVDAGPYEGLAKEDLPAQLCAFTHGVMQAWAGHRPGHYDLVHSHYWLSGHVGWLAAERWGVPLVHAMHTMAKVKNAALAEGDTPEPASRVIGETQIVSAADRLIANTTEEADELVRFYDADPAKVAVVHPGVNLDRFRPADGRAAARARIGVPQDAFVPLFAGRIQPLKAPDILLRAVALLLEQDPSLRSRLYVPIVGGPSGSGLAKPEGLQKLAARLGIADLVHFKPPVGQDQLADWFRAASTLVMPSYSESFGLVAIEAQATGTPVVAAAVGGLPVAVRDELTGILVQGHNPADYAAALHRFLADPALAARMGAAAARHAESFGWDTAASATADVYTAAMSEHRRRVRSHHG
;
A
#
# COMPACT_ATOMS: atom_id res chain seq x y z
N MET A 1 -45.43 -7.81 -8.07
CA MET A 1 -45.10 -7.79 -6.63
C MET A 1 -43.69 -7.22 -6.53
N SER A 2 -43.47 -6.06 -6.66
CA SER A 2 -43.57 -4.71 -6.10
C SER A 2 -43.24 -4.65 -4.59
N GLN A 3 -42.23 -3.79 -4.30
CA GLN A 3 -41.73 -3.31 -3.02
C GLN A 3 -40.51 -4.06 -2.48
N TYR A 4 -39.32 -3.62 -2.92
CA TYR A 4 -38.10 -3.45 -2.13
C TYR A 4 -37.04 -2.71 -2.96
N VAL A 5 -37.34 -1.48 -3.34
CA VAL A 5 -36.33 -0.52 -3.82
C VAL A 5 -36.67 0.81 -3.16
N SER A 6 -35.93 1.17 -2.16
CA SER A 6 -35.61 2.55 -1.78
C SER A 6 -35.09 2.60 -0.33
N ARG A 7 -33.78 2.71 -0.19
CA ARG A 7 -33.08 3.44 0.88
C ARG A 7 -31.56 3.22 0.76
N LEU A 8 -30.98 3.82 -0.27
CA LEU A 8 -29.54 4.12 -0.31
C LEU A 8 -29.41 5.63 -0.53
N GLY A 9 -29.44 6.36 0.56
CA GLY A 9 -29.22 7.78 0.56
C GLY A 9 -28.97 8.25 1.98
N SER A 10 -27.71 8.25 2.38
CA SER A 10 -27.12 9.18 3.38
C SER A 10 -25.68 8.74 3.63
N GLY A 11 -24.74 9.62 3.30
CA GLY A 11 -23.31 9.41 3.51
C GLY A 11 -23.02 9.03 4.96
N LEU A 12 -22.58 7.81 5.16
CA LEU A 12 -21.96 7.37 6.41
C LEU A 12 -20.59 8.04 6.51
N VAL A 13 -20.57 9.23 7.08
CA VAL A 13 -19.37 9.78 7.72
C VAL A 13 -19.04 8.78 8.83
N ALA A 14 -17.89 8.11 8.72
CA ALA A 14 -17.41 7.23 9.77
C ALA A 14 -17.49 7.95 11.11
N PRO A 15 -18.01 7.34 12.18
CA PRO A 15 -18.16 8.00 13.45
C PRO A 15 -16.78 8.47 13.94
N ARG A 16 -16.60 9.78 14.05
CA ARG A 16 -15.45 10.35 14.76
C ARG A 16 -15.54 9.88 16.20
N ILE A 17 -14.72 8.93 16.59
CA ILE A 17 -14.61 8.49 17.98
C ILE A 17 -14.08 9.70 18.77
N ARG A 18 -14.98 10.47 19.37
CA ARG A 18 -14.61 11.50 20.34
C ARG A 18 -14.36 10.83 21.67
N PHE A 19 -13.10 10.72 22.07
CA PHE A 19 -12.74 10.31 23.42
C PHE A 19 -12.82 11.50 24.37
N PRO A 20 -13.69 11.48 25.40
CA PRO A 20 -13.71 12.53 26.42
C PRO A 20 -12.55 12.34 27.38
N GLY A 21 -11.72 13.36 27.54
CA GLY A 21 -10.67 13.43 28.56
C GLY A 21 -9.29 13.69 27.97
N GLY A 22 -8.56 14.65 28.52
CA GLY A 22 -7.24 15.10 28.07
C GLY A 22 -6.17 14.01 28.08
N HIS A 23 -6.16 13.19 27.02
CA HIS A 23 -5.19 12.13 26.83
C HIS A 23 -3.96 12.73 26.16
N ARG A 24 -2.81 12.49 26.78
CA ARG A 24 -1.51 12.93 26.27
C ARG A 24 -1.18 12.18 24.99
N LYS A 25 -0.92 12.88 23.89
CA LYS A 25 -0.34 12.32 22.67
C LYS A 25 1.04 11.71 22.94
N PRO A 26 1.45 10.67 22.20
CA PRO A 26 2.82 10.16 22.30
C PRO A 26 3.82 11.26 21.91
N ARG A 27 5.00 11.23 22.50
CA ARG A 27 6.12 12.11 22.12
C ARG A 27 7.08 11.42 21.16
N ARG A 28 7.32 10.13 21.41
CA ARG A 28 8.24 9.31 20.63
C ARG A 28 7.72 7.89 20.50
N ILE A 29 7.79 7.35 19.29
CA ILE A 29 7.37 5.98 19.00
C ILE A 29 8.53 5.18 18.39
N ALA A 30 8.55 3.87 18.67
CA ALA A 30 9.35 2.90 17.92
C ALA A 30 8.50 2.31 16.81
N MET A 31 8.91 2.49 15.56
CA MET A 31 8.26 1.90 14.40
C MET A 31 9.10 0.75 13.87
N LEU A 32 8.50 -0.38 13.52
CA LEU A 32 9.23 -1.58 13.11
C LEU A 32 8.91 -1.98 11.67
N SER A 33 9.95 -2.13 10.85
CA SER A 33 9.88 -2.61 9.46
C SER A 33 11.04 -3.57 9.18
N VAL A 34 10.88 -4.85 9.56
CA VAL A 34 11.95 -5.86 9.54
C VAL A 34 12.36 -6.23 8.13
N HIS A 35 11.39 -6.61 7.27
CA HIS A 35 11.66 -7.29 6.00
C HIS A 35 12.00 -6.35 4.84
N THR A 36 11.74 -5.06 4.97
CA THR A 36 12.06 -4.06 3.94
C THR A 36 12.44 -2.73 4.58
N SER A 37 13.53 -2.14 4.14
CA SER A 37 13.97 -0.85 4.64
C SER A 37 13.11 0.28 4.06
N PRO A 38 12.67 1.26 4.87
CA PRO A 38 11.97 2.43 4.36
C PRO A 38 12.84 3.30 3.44
N LEU A 39 14.16 3.08 3.43
CA LEU A 39 15.12 3.78 2.55
C LEU A 39 15.22 3.16 1.15
N HIS A 40 14.67 1.94 0.94
CA HIS A 40 14.67 1.30 -0.38
C HIS A 40 13.67 1.97 -1.31
N GLN A 41 14.03 2.04 -2.59
CA GLN A 41 13.16 2.59 -3.62
C GLN A 41 11.93 1.68 -3.81
N PRO A 42 10.69 2.22 -3.69
CA PRO A 42 9.49 1.46 -4.00
C PRO A 42 9.49 0.92 -5.43
N GLY A 43 8.98 -0.31 -5.60
CA GLY A 43 8.98 -1.01 -6.88
C GLY A 43 10.20 -1.89 -7.13
N THR A 44 11.15 -1.96 -6.19
CA THR A 44 12.33 -2.85 -6.24
C THR A 44 12.23 -3.93 -5.16
N GLY A 45 12.48 -5.18 -5.52
CA GLY A 45 12.42 -6.32 -4.58
C GLY A 45 11.11 -6.34 -3.79
N ASP A 46 11.18 -6.37 -2.46
CA ASP A 46 10.01 -6.32 -1.57
C ASP A 46 9.53 -4.89 -1.23
N ALA A 47 10.28 -3.87 -1.64
CA ALA A 47 9.90 -2.49 -1.38
C ALA A 47 8.69 -2.07 -2.25
N GLY A 48 7.64 -1.60 -1.62
CA GLY A 48 6.38 -1.25 -2.29
C GLY A 48 5.54 -0.24 -1.50
N GLY A 49 4.23 -0.40 -1.57
CA GLY A 49 3.28 0.50 -0.90
C GLY A 49 3.50 0.64 0.60
N MET A 50 3.92 -0.44 1.29
CA MET A 50 4.24 -0.37 2.72
C MET A 50 5.42 0.57 3.01
N ASN A 51 6.45 0.61 2.16
CA ASN A 51 7.58 1.53 2.33
C ASN A 51 7.11 2.99 2.19
N VAL A 52 6.28 3.28 1.18
CA VAL A 52 5.65 4.60 1.02
C VAL A 52 4.83 4.97 2.24
N TYR A 53 3.98 4.03 2.71
CA TYR A 53 3.15 4.21 3.90
C TYR A 53 3.99 4.59 5.13
N ILE A 54 5.03 3.81 5.42
CA ILE A 54 5.90 4.02 6.60
C ILE A 54 6.59 5.39 6.52
N VAL A 55 7.18 5.71 5.36
CA VAL A 55 7.93 6.98 5.17
C VAL A 55 7.02 8.19 5.29
N GLU A 56 5.89 8.18 4.60
CA GLU A 56 4.99 9.34 4.59
C GLU A 56 4.29 9.51 5.95
N LEU A 57 3.84 8.41 6.57
CA LEU A 57 3.25 8.46 7.91
C LEU A 57 4.25 8.98 8.94
N ALA A 58 5.49 8.46 8.95
CA ALA A 58 6.52 8.88 9.89
C ALA A 58 6.83 10.39 9.78
N LYS A 59 6.97 10.91 8.54
CA LYS A 59 7.19 12.34 8.30
C LYS A 59 6.03 13.20 8.81
N ARG A 60 4.78 12.77 8.60
CA ARG A 60 3.60 13.52 9.05
C ARG A 60 3.40 13.44 10.57
N LEU A 61 3.73 12.31 11.19
CA LEU A 61 3.76 12.20 12.65
C LEU A 61 4.81 13.14 13.26
N ALA A 62 6.01 13.22 12.69
CA ALA A 62 7.05 14.15 13.12
C ALA A 62 6.59 15.61 12.97
N ALA A 63 5.89 15.95 11.89
CA ALA A 63 5.34 17.29 11.66
C ALA A 63 4.31 17.71 12.73
N ILE A 64 3.66 16.76 13.40
CA ILE A 64 2.77 17.01 14.55
C ILE A 64 3.43 16.73 15.91
N ASN A 65 4.77 16.80 15.96
CA ASN A 65 5.61 16.65 17.14
C ASN A 65 5.58 15.25 17.80
N ILE A 66 5.46 14.20 16.99
CA ILE A 66 5.64 12.81 17.41
C ILE A 66 6.92 12.29 16.75
N GLU A 67 8.02 12.21 17.50
CA GLU A 67 9.27 11.67 17.01
C GLU A 67 9.14 10.19 16.66
N VAL A 68 9.72 9.78 15.56
CA VAL A 68 9.65 8.40 15.04
C VAL A 68 11.06 7.84 14.87
N GLU A 69 11.33 6.70 15.50
CA GLU A 69 12.52 5.90 15.23
C GLU A 69 12.10 4.59 14.55
N ILE A 70 12.52 4.41 13.30
CA ILE A 70 12.17 3.25 12.48
C ILE A 70 13.30 2.24 12.57
N PHE A 71 13.03 1.05 13.08
CA PHE A 71 13.97 -0.07 13.12
C PHE A 71 13.79 -0.93 11.88
N THR A 72 14.87 -1.17 11.15
CA THR A 72 14.88 -2.02 9.96
C THR A 72 16.15 -2.87 9.92
N ARG A 73 16.09 -4.03 9.25
CA ARG A 73 17.26 -4.89 9.11
C ARG A 73 18.31 -4.25 8.21
N ALA A 74 19.57 -4.31 8.61
CA ALA A 74 20.69 -3.99 7.75
C ALA A 74 20.79 -5.01 6.60
N THR A 75 20.83 -4.53 5.36
CA THR A 75 20.87 -5.34 4.13
C THR A 75 22.19 -5.25 3.36
N ALA A 76 23.13 -4.46 3.88
CA ALA A 76 24.48 -4.35 3.35
C ALA A 76 25.46 -4.06 4.50
N GLY A 77 26.69 -4.50 4.36
CA GLY A 77 27.78 -4.13 5.26
C GLY A 77 28.14 -2.65 5.14
N GLY A 78 28.49 -2.03 6.27
CA GLY A 78 28.92 -0.62 6.28
C GLY A 78 27.79 0.43 6.19
N LEU A 79 26.53 0.02 6.30
CA LEU A 79 25.44 0.98 6.45
C LEU A 79 25.60 1.78 7.75
N PRO A 80 25.31 3.11 7.74
CA PRO A 80 25.30 3.89 8.96
C PRO A 80 24.33 3.27 9.97
N PRO A 81 24.70 3.14 11.27
CA PRO A 81 23.80 2.58 12.27
C PRO A 81 22.46 3.33 12.38
N VAL A 82 22.50 4.64 12.18
CA VAL A 82 21.30 5.51 12.19
C VAL A 82 21.40 6.52 11.05
N VAL A 83 20.29 6.73 10.36
CA VAL A 83 20.11 7.72 9.30
C VAL A 83 18.94 8.62 9.66
N GLU A 84 19.11 9.92 9.57
CA GLU A 84 18.00 10.87 9.64
C GLU A 84 17.28 10.90 8.29
N LEU A 85 16.04 10.41 8.24
CA LEU A 85 15.20 10.40 7.03
C LEU A 85 14.53 11.76 6.80
N ALA A 86 14.16 12.43 7.88
CA ALA A 86 13.57 13.75 7.92
C ALA A 86 13.68 14.29 9.36
N PRO A 87 13.50 15.61 9.59
CA PRO A 87 13.47 16.15 10.94
C PRO A 87 12.51 15.39 11.86
N GLY A 88 13.05 14.82 12.94
CA GLY A 88 12.28 14.01 13.89
C GLY A 88 11.97 12.57 13.44
N VAL A 89 12.55 12.10 12.33
CA VAL A 89 12.42 10.72 11.84
C VAL A 89 13.79 10.09 11.66
N LEU A 90 14.11 9.10 12.48
CA LEU A 90 15.35 8.33 12.40
C LEU A 90 15.07 6.93 11.84
N VAL A 91 16.00 6.40 11.05
CA VAL A 91 16.03 5.01 10.61
C VAL A 91 17.25 4.34 11.22
N ARG A 92 17.02 3.33 12.03
CA ARG A 92 18.07 2.54 12.66
C ARG A 92 18.22 1.21 11.95
N HIS A 93 19.42 0.94 11.47
CA HIS A 93 19.80 -0.36 10.92
C HIS A 93 20.14 -1.32 12.05
N VAL A 94 19.55 -2.50 12.01
CA VAL A 94 19.76 -3.58 12.98
C VAL A 94 20.42 -4.76 12.27
N ASP A 95 21.55 -5.21 12.78
CA ASP A 95 22.24 -6.40 12.26
C ASP A 95 21.48 -7.66 12.67
N ALA A 96 21.00 -8.42 11.69
CA ALA A 96 20.28 -9.66 11.92
C ALA A 96 20.43 -10.59 10.71
N GLY A 97 21.25 -11.62 10.87
CA GLY A 97 21.61 -12.56 9.83
C GLY A 97 22.55 -11.98 8.77
N PRO A 98 22.75 -12.68 7.65
CA PRO A 98 23.59 -12.23 6.56
C PRO A 98 23.01 -10.96 5.93
N TYR A 99 23.88 -10.05 5.51
CA TYR A 99 23.45 -8.80 4.87
C TYR A 99 22.79 -9.05 3.51
N GLU A 100 23.36 -9.93 2.71
CA GLU A 100 22.93 -10.23 1.34
C GLU A 100 22.45 -11.67 1.19
N GLY A 101 21.66 -11.94 0.16
CA GLY A 101 21.24 -13.29 -0.22
C GLY A 101 20.19 -13.92 0.69
N LEU A 102 19.68 -13.23 1.70
CA LEU A 102 18.65 -13.75 2.57
C LEU A 102 17.27 -13.61 1.90
N ALA A 103 16.63 -14.75 1.62
CA ALA A 103 15.28 -14.77 1.10
C ALA A 103 14.28 -14.34 2.18
N LYS A 104 13.13 -13.81 1.74
CA LYS A 104 12.07 -13.35 2.66
C LYS A 104 11.54 -14.47 3.54
N GLU A 105 11.50 -15.66 2.99
CA GLU A 105 11.06 -16.90 3.66
C GLU A 105 11.99 -17.31 4.80
N ASP A 106 13.27 -16.89 4.76
CA ASP A 106 14.28 -17.19 5.79
C ASP A 106 14.34 -16.14 6.90
N LEU A 107 13.67 -14.98 6.71
CA LEU A 107 13.63 -13.91 7.71
C LEU A 107 13.07 -14.33 9.08
N PRO A 108 12.08 -15.24 9.21
CA PRO A 108 11.62 -15.69 10.52
C PRO A 108 12.73 -16.22 11.42
N ALA A 109 13.75 -16.87 10.85
CA ALA A 109 14.91 -17.38 11.60
C ALA A 109 15.81 -16.24 12.17
N GLN A 110 15.68 -15.03 11.66
CA GLN A 110 16.50 -13.87 12.08
C GLN A 110 15.80 -12.97 13.12
N LEU A 111 14.55 -13.25 13.47
CA LEU A 111 13.77 -12.38 14.36
C LEU A 111 14.36 -12.29 15.77
N CYS A 112 14.98 -13.36 16.28
CA CYS A 112 15.66 -13.31 17.58
C CYS A 112 16.85 -12.33 17.58
N ALA A 113 17.68 -12.40 16.54
CA ALA A 113 18.81 -11.49 16.38
C ALA A 113 18.35 -10.04 16.21
N PHE A 114 17.31 -9.84 15.39
CA PHE A 114 16.72 -8.52 15.19
C PHE A 114 16.12 -7.96 16.48
N THR A 115 15.38 -8.77 17.24
CA THR A 115 14.84 -8.38 18.54
C THR A 115 15.96 -7.98 19.52
N HIS A 116 17.04 -8.76 19.55
CA HIS A 116 18.20 -8.43 20.39
C HIS A 116 18.77 -7.05 20.05
N GLY A 117 18.97 -6.73 18.76
CA GLY A 117 19.46 -5.42 18.33
C GLY A 117 18.51 -4.26 18.70
N VAL A 118 17.19 -4.47 18.59
CA VAL A 118 16.17 -3.51 19.03
C VAL A 118 16.27 -3.27 20.54
N MET A 119 16.45 -4.34 21.33
CA MET A 119 16.62 -4.25 22.79
C MET A 119 17.93 -3.57 23.18
N GLN A 120 19.02 -3.83 22.46
CA GLN A 120 20.30 -3.14 22.69
C GLN A 120 20.19 -1.63 22.44
N ALA A 121 19.53 -1.24 21.36
CA ALA A 121 19.30 0.17 21.07
C ALA A 121 18.50 0.86 22.18
N TRP A 122 17.44 0.20 22.67
CA TRP A 122 16.64 0.71 23.79
C TRP A 122 17.41 0.78 25.10
N ALA A 123 18.27 -0.19 25.39
CA ALA A 123 19.05 -0.24 26.65
C ALA A 123 19.97 0.98 26.83
N GLY A 124 20.33 1.67 25.75
CA GLY A 124 21.05 2.96 25.80
C GLY A 124 20.20 4.15 26.24
N HIS A 125 18.90 3.97 26.44
CA HIS A 125 17.95 5.03 26.79
C HIS A 125 17.37 4.86 28.20
N ARG A 126 16.81 5.95 28.74
CA ARG A 126 16.07 5.87 30.00
C ARG A 126 14.74 5.14 29.84
N PRO A 127 14.22 4.46 30.87
CA PRO A 127 12.88 3.90 30.85
C PRO A 127 11.83 4.95 30.41
N GLY A 128 10.87 4.53 29.59
CA GLY A 128 9.87 5.43 29.03
C GLY A 128 10.38 6.30 27.86
N HIS A 129 11.46 5.88 27.21
CA HIS A 129 11.97 6.56 26.01
C HIS A 129 10.97 6.51 24.84
N TYR A 130 10.35 5.36 24.59
CA TYR A 130 9.23 5.23 23.66
C TYR A 130 7.91 5.17 24.42
N ASP A 131 6.90 5.83 23.91
CA ASP A 131 5.54 5.84 24.47
C ASP A 131 4.70 4.66 23.94
N LEU A 132 5.06 4.09 22.76
CA LEU A 132 4.44 2.89 22.16
C LEU A 132 5.33 2.28 21.07
N VAL A 133 4.96 1.07 20.63
CA VAL A 133 5.51 0.39 19.46
C VAL A 133 4.44 0.35 18.38
N HIS A 134 4.81 0.74 17.13
CA HIS A 134 3.99 0.55 15.93
C HIS A 134 4.71 -0.39 14.96
N SER A 135 4.18 -1.58 14.75
CA SER A 135 4.78 -2.60 13.90
C SER A 135 4.02 -2.78 12.59
N HIS A 136 4.76 -2.99 11.49
CA HIS A 136 4.24 -3.14 10.15
C HIS A 136 4.61 -4.50 9.59
N TYR A 137 3.60 -5.27 9.18
CA TYR A 137 3.72 -6.63 8.67
C TYR A 137 4.06 -7.65 9.78
N TRP A 138 3.65 -8.91 9.59
CA TRP A 138 3.69 -9.93 10.63
C TRP A 138 5.08 -10.18 11.26
N LEU A 139 6.17 -10.13 10.48
CA LEU A 139 7.53 -10.29 11.00
C LEU A 139 7.87 -9.20 12.03
N SER A 140 7.50 -7.97 11.72
CA SER A 140 7.68 -6.84 12.63
C SER A 140 6.74 -6.92 13.84
N GLY A 141 5.57 -7.55 13.66
CA GLY A 141 4.60 -7.78 14.72
C GLY A 141 5.17 -8.62 15.87
N HIS A 142 5.88 -9.71 15.56
CA HIS A 142 6.52 -10.54 16.57
C HIS A 142 7.57 -9.78 17.38
N VAL A 143 8.44 -9.04 16.70
CA VAL A 143 9.44 -8.21 17.39
C VAL A 143 8.76 -7.11 18.19
N GLY A 144 7.73 -6.49 17.63
CA GLY A 144 6.96 -5.43 18.28
C GLY A 144 6.27 -5.90 19.54
N TRP A 145 5.71 -7.09 19.53
CA TRP A 145 5.10 -7.71 20.70
C TRP A 145 6.12 -7.86 21.85
N LEU A 146 7.26 -8.51 21.58
CA LEU A 146 8.32 -8.70 22.57
C LEU A 146 8.87 -7.36 23.09
N ALA A 147 9.05 -6.37 22.20
CA ALA A 147 9.52 -5.05 22.59
C ALA A 147 8.50 -4.31 23.46
N ALA A 148 7.23 -4.33 23.09
CA ALA A 148 6.15 -3.69 23.85
C ALA A 148 6.01 -4.27 25.26
N GLU A 149 6.03 -5.60 25.38
CA GLU A 149 6.01 -6.27 26.69
C GLU A 149 7.22 -5.88 27.55
N ARG A 150 8.43 -5.92 26.98
CA ARG A 150 9.66 -5.60 27.72
C ARG A 150 9.71 -4.15 28.17
N TRP A 151 9.20 -3.24 27.37
CA TRP A 151 9.23 -1.80 27.65
C TRP A 151 8.03 -1.32 28.47
N GLY A 152 7.01 -2.16 28.64
CA GLY A 152 5.76 -1.82 29.34
C GLY A 152 4.95 -0.75 28.61
N VAL A 153 4.89 -0.82 27.27
CA VAL A 153 4.19 0.11 26.39
C VAL A 153 3.22 -0.63 25.49
N PRO A 154 2.19 0.04 24.94
CA PRO A 154 1.25 -0.63 24.04
C PRO A 154 1.85 -0.96 22.68
N LEU A 155 1.33 -2.05 22.08
CA LEU A 155 1.58 -2.44 20.70
C LEU A 155 0.42 -2.00 19.80
N VAL A 156 0.71 -1.17 18.81
CA VAL A 156 -0.16 -0.91 17.65
C VAL A 156 0.39 -1.68 16.46
N HIS A 157 -0.46 -2.37 15.70
CA HIS A 157 -0.02 -3.19 14.57
C HIS A 157 -0.84 -2.92 13.31
N ALA A 158 -0.16 -2.86 12.15
CA ALA A 158 -0.76 -2.81 10.82
C ALA A 158 -0.30 -4.01 9.98
N MET A 159 -1.26 -4.79 9.48
CA MET A 159 -0.96 -6.03 8.76
C MET A 159 -0.36 -5.78 7.38
N HIS A 160 -0.82 -4.79 6.65
CA HIS A 160 -0.55 -4.46 5.24
C HIS A 160 -0.94 -5.54 4.24
N THR A 161 -0.80 -6.81 4.58
CA THR A 161 -1.30 -7.97 3.84
C THR A 161 -1.54 -9.12 4.81
N MET A 162 -2.55 -9.92 4.55
CA MET A 162 -2.96 -11.03 5.40
C MET A 162 -2.89 -12.35 4.63
N ALA A 163 -2.26 -13.38 5.24
CA ALA A 163 -2.06 -14.69 4.60
C ALA A 163 -3.39 -15.38 4.27
N LYS A 164 -4.34 -15.39 5.20
CA LYS A 164 -5.65 -16.04 4.97
C LYS A 164 -6.43 -15.36 3.82
N VAL A 165 -6.35 -14.04 3.69
CA VAL A 165 -6.99 -13.29 2.60
C VAL A 165 -6.31 -13.60 1.26
N LYS A 166 -4.97 -13.59 1.22
CA LYS A 166 -4.22 -13.96 0.01
C LYS A 166 -4.49 -15.40 -0.41
N ASN A 167 -4.54 -16.33 0.54
CA ASN A 167 -4.81 -17.73 0.26
C ASN A 167 -6.25 -17.98 -0.24
N ALA A 168 -7.20 -17.11 0.10
CA ALA A 168 -8.55 -17.16 -0.41
C ALA A 168 -8.69 -16.60 -1.85
N ALA A 169 -7.70 -15.80 -2.32
CA ALA A 169 -7.72 -15.11 -3.61
C ALA A 169 -6.42 -15.35 -4.41
N LEU A 170 -5.97 -16.62 -4.46
CA LEU A 170 -4.75 -16.98 -5.21
C LEU A 170 -4.91 -16.72 -6.70
N ALA A 171 -3.90 -16.09 -7.30
CA ALA A 171 -3.77 -15.99 -8.73
C ALA A 171 -3.33 -17.33 -9.36
N GLU A 172 -3.60 -17.53 -10.65
CA GLU A 172 -3.11 -18.70 -11.37
C GLU A 172 -1.57 -18.75 -11.33
N GLY A 173 -1.02 -19.88 -10.85
CA GLY A 173 0.43 -20.08 -10.68
C GLY A 173 1.01 -19.49 -9.40
N ASP A 174 0.21 -18.91 -8.51
CA ASP A 174 0.64 -18.45 -7.19
C ASP A 174 0.65 -19.60 -6.17
N THR A 175 1.49 -19.48 -5.14
CA THR A 175 1.58 -20.47 -4.05
C THR A 175 0.95 -19.93 -2.77
N PRO A 176 0.26 -20.77 -1.99
CA PRO A 176 -0.29 -20.35 -0.71
C PRO A 176 0.80 -19.85 0.25
N GLU A 177 0.46 -18.83 1.03
CA GLU A 177 1.30 -18.39 2.14
C GLU A 177 1.45 -19.50 3.19
N PRO A 178 2.62 -19.66 3.80
CA PRO A 178 2.91 -20.79 4.68
C PRO A 178 2.08 -20.76 5.98
N ALA A 179 1.79 -21.94 6.53
CA ALA A 179 1.06 -22.07 7.78
C ALA A 179 1.71 -21.33 8.96
N SER A 180 3.04 -21.27 9.00
CA SER A 180 3.80 -20.51 10.01
C SER A 180 3.44 -19.02 10.01
N ARG A 181 3.22 -18.43 8.81
CA ARG A 181 2.78 -17.04 8.69
C ARG A 181 1.34 -16.87 9.23
N VAL A 182 0.43 -17.77 8.88
CA VAL A 182 -0.97 -17.75 9.38
C VAL A 182 -1.01 -17.81 10.90
N ILE A 183 -0.20 -18.70 11.51
CA ILE A 183 -0.08 -18.82 12.96
C ILE A 183 0.46 -17.52 13.56
N GLY A 184 1.56 -17.00 12.99
CA GLY A 184 2.19 -15.78 13.47
C GLY A 184 1.27 -14.56 13.40
N GLU A 185 0.54 -14.38 12.29
CA GLU A 185 -0.46 -13.31 12.16
C GLU A 185 -1.56 -13.42 13.23
N THR A 186 -2.08 -14.65 13.48
CA THR A 186 -3.09 -14.89 14.51
C THR A 186 -2.60 -14.53 15.91
N GLN A 187 -1.35 -14.88 16.22
CA GLN A 187 -0.74 -14.52 17.51
C GLN A 187 -0.61 -13.00 17.69
N ILE A 188 -0.17 -12.29 16.66
CA ILE A 188 -0.01 -10.83 16.70
C ILE A 188 -1.35 -10.12 16.85
N VAL A 189 -2.39 -10.58 16.12
CA VAL A 189 -3.75 -10.03 16.25
C VAL A 189 -4.26 -10.14 17.69
N SER A 190 -4.02 -11.28 18.34
CA SER A 190 -4.37 -11.47 19.75
C SER A 190 -3.58 -10.56 20.69
N ALA A 191 -2.26 -10.42 20.47
CA ALA A 191 -1.33 -9.71 21.34
C ALA A 191 -1.44 -8.18 21.22
N ALA A 192 -1.81 -7.63 20.06
CA ALA A 192 -1.86 -6.20 19.82
C ALA A 192 -2.90 -5.50 20.69
N ASP A 193 -2.54 -4.33 21.22
CA ASP A 193 -3.47 -3.44 21.93
C ASP A 193 -4.43 -2.76 20.94
N ARG A 194 -3.94 -2.43 19.73
CA ARG A 194 -4.72 -1.88 18.62
C ARG A 194 -4.23 -2.44 17.30
N LEU A 195 -5.18 -2.62 16.38
CA LEU A 195 -4.95 -2.99 15.00
C LEU A 195 -5.38 -1.82 14.11
N ILE A 196 -4.56 -1.45 13.14
CA ILE A 196 -4.90 -0.47 12.12
C ILE A 196 -5.19 -1.22 10.82
N ALA A 197 -6.41 -1.11 10.34
CA ALA A 197 -6.87 -1.58 9.04
C ALA A 197 -6.94 -0.42 8.05
N ASN A 198 -6.55 -0.64 6.81
CA ASN A 198 -6.57 0.39 5.77
C ASN A 198 -7.99 0.68 5.26
N THR A 199 -8.90 -0.28 5.39
CA THR A 199 -10.29 -0.19 4.93
C THR A 199 -11.23 -0.89 5.91
N THR A 200 -12.53 -0.62 5.78
CA THR A 200 -13.56 -1.37 6.53
C THR A 200 -13.53 -2.86 6.17
N GLU A 201 -13.31 -3.19 4.89
CA GLU A 201 -13.19 -4.59 4.45
C GLU A 201 -12.02 -5.29 5.13
N GLU A 202 -10.83 -4.66 5.22
CA GLU A 202 -9.68 -5.22 5.95
C GLU A 202 -10.00 -5.38 7.45
N ALA A 203 -10.76 -4.45 8.05
CA ALA A 203 -11.21 -4.58 9.44
C ALA A 203 -12.15 -5.78 9.63
N ASP A 204 -13.11 -5.97 8.71
CA ASP A 204 -14.02 -7.11 8.71
C ASP A 204 -13.27 -8.45 8.49
N GLU A 205 -12.25 -8.44 7.64
CA GLU A 205 -11.37 -9.59 7.41
C GLU A 205 -10.54 -9.96 8.65
N LEU A 206 -10.02 -8.98 9.39
CA LEU A 206 -9.35 -9.20 10.67
C LEU A 206 -10.27 -9.88 11.68
N VAL A 207 -11.51 -9.43 11.79
CA VAL A 207 -12.52 -10.04 12.67
C VAL A 207 -12.87 -11.44 12.18
N ARG A 208 -13.22 -11.60 10.91
CA ARG A 208 -13.73 -12.85 10.34
C ARG A 208 -12.68 -13.95 10.26
N PHE A 209 -11.45 -13.63 9.85
CA PHE A 209 -10.41 -14.64 9.60
C PHE A 209 -9.45 -14.82 10.77
N TYR A 210 -9.26 -13.83 11.61
CA TYR A 210 -8.25 -13.84 12.68
C TYR A 210 -8.84 -13.68 14.08
N ASP A 211 -10.19 -13.68 14.22
CA ASP A 211 -10.90 -13.51 15.49
C ASP A 211 -10.48 -12.24 16.24
N ALA A 212 -10.16 -11.17 15.50
CA ALA A 212 -9.81 -9.89 16.11
C ALA A 212 -10.99 -9.33 16.91
N ASP A 213 -10.71 -8.82 18.11
CA ASP A 213 -11.70 -8.05 18.87
C ASP A 213 -12.05 -6.76 18.09
N PRO A 214 -13.30 -6.57 17.63
CA PRO A 214 -13.69 -5.37 16.88
C PRO A 214 -13.36 -4.06 17.60
N ALA A 215 -13.37 -4.06 18.95
CA ALA A 215 -13.04 -2.87 19.74
C ALA A 215 -11.55 -2.49 19.64
N LYS A 216 -10.69 -3.41 19.23
CA LYS A 216 -9.27 -3.13 19.01
C LYS A 216 -8.95 -2.68 17.58
N VAL A 217 -9.86 -2.85 16.62
CA VAL A 217 -9.62 -2.53 15.20
C VAL A 217 -10.03 -1.09 14.91
N ALA A 218 -9.13 -0.33 14.35
CA ALA A 218 -9.38 1.03 13.89
C ALA A 218 -9.14 1.13 12.38
N VAL A 219 -10.09 1.73 11.65
CA VAL A 219 -9.92 1.98 10.22
C VAL A 219 -9.25 3.33 10.02
N VAL A 220 -8.06 3.31 9.41
CA VAL A 220 -7.30 4.51 9.05
C VAL A 220 -6.85 4.37 7.61
N HIS A 221 -7.47 5.09 6.71
CA HIS A 221 -7.09 5.07 5.30
C HIS A 221 -5.68 5.65 5.12
N PRO A 222 -4.81 5.00 4.31
CA PRO A 222 -3.54 5.59 3.92
C PRO A 222 -3.77 6.86 3.10
N GLY A 223 -2.71 7.66 2.97
CA GLY A 223 -2.78 8.92 2.26
C GLY A 223 -2.05 8.92 0.92
N VAL A 224 -2.13 10.06 0.26
CA VAL A 224 -1.34 10.42 -0.91
C VAL A 224 -0.63 11.76 -0.66
N ASN A 225 0.57 11.91 -1.22
CA ASN A 225 1.30 13.17 -1.16
C ASN A 225 0.76 14.13 -2.24
N LEU A 226 -0.18 14.99 -1.85
CA LEU A 226 -0.88 15.93 -2.74
C LEU A 226 0.03 17.04 -3.28
N ASP A 227 1.16 17.32 -2.65
CA ASP A 227 2.14 18.27 -3.18
C ASP A 227 2.86 17.70 -4.42
N ARG A 228 3.09 16.39 -4.43
CA ARG A 228 3.76 15.67 -5.51
C ARG A 228 2.76 15.18 -6.57
N PHE A 229 1.74 14.45 -6.13
CA PHE A 229 0.71 13.89 -6.99
C PHE A 229 -0.44 14.89 -7.15
N ARG A 230 -0.34 15.70 -8.18
CA ARG A 230 -1.34 16.72 -8.56
C ARG A 230 -1.32 16.91 -10.06
N PRO A 231 -2.35 17.50 -10.67
CA PRO A 231 -2.40 17.71 -12.13
C PRO A 231 -1.25 18.57 -12.68
N ALA A 232 -0.69 19.48 -11.86
CA ALA A 232 0.44 20.36 -12.17
C ALA A 232 0.30 21.07 -13.54
N ASP A 233 1.32 20.94 -14.43
CA ASP A 233 1.36 21.51 -15.78
C ASP A 233 0.66 20.62 -16.84
N GLY A 234 0.04 19.53 -16.40
CA GLY A 234 -0.85 18.70 -17.19
C GLY A 234 -0.16 17.63 -18.04
N ARG A 235 -1.01 16.93 -18.81
CA ARG A 235 -0.63 15.73 -19.56
C ARG A 235 0.41 16.00 -20.64
N ALA A 236 0.25 17.04 -21.41
CA ALA A 236 1.15 17.33 -22.53
C ALA A 236 2.59 17.60 -22.09
N ALA A 237 2.77 18.38 -21.02
CA ALA A 237 4.08 18.65 -20.44
C ALA A 237 4.72 17.40 -19.85
N ALA A 238 3.94 16.57 -19.13
CA ALA A 238 4.42 15.30 -18.61
C ALA A 238 4.86 14.35 -19.71
N ARG A 239 4.07 14.21 -20.78
CA ARG A 239 4.44 13.39 -21.95
C ARG A 239 5.75 13.85 -22.59
N ALA A 240 5.93 15.15 -22.75
CA ALA A 240 7.18 15.70 -23.30
C ALA A 240 8.40 15.35 -22.41
N ARG A 241 8.27 15.41 -21.08
CA ARG A 241 9.35 15.06 -20.14
C ARG A 241 9.77 13.59 -20.21
N ILE A 242 8.82 12.68 -20.38
CA ILE A 242 9.10 11.23 -20.33
C ILE A 242 9.10 10.56 -21.72
N GLY A 243 8.98 11.35 -22.80
CA GLY A 243 9.08 10.85 -24.18
C GLY A 243 7.89 10.01 -24.62
N VAL A 244 6.68 10.31 -24.15
CA VAL A 244 5.43 9.65 -24.57
C VAL A 244 4.79 10.44 -25.72
N PRO A 245 4.32 9.79 -26.80
CA PRO A 245 3.66 10.48 -27.91
C PRO A 245 2.44 11.27 -27.46
N GLN A 246 2.27 12.49 -28.00
CA GLN A 246 1.23 13.42 -27.54
C GLN A 246 -0.19 12.92 -27.81
N ASP A 247 -0.39 12.24 -28.94
CA ASP A 247 -1.72 11.80 -29.41
C ASP A 247 -2.03 10.34 -29.01
N ALA A 248 -1.13 9.67 -28.29
CA ALA A 248 -1.32 8.28 -27.93
C ALA A 248 -2.38 8.11 -26.82
N PHE A 249 -3.15 7.03 -26.91
CA PHE A 249 -3.87 6.50 -25.76
C PHE A 249 -2.93 5.64 -24.93
N VAL A 250 -2.81 5.96 -23.65
CA VAL A 250 -1.78 5.43 -22.74
C VAL A 250 -2.44 4.71 -21.57
N PRO A 251 -2.81 3.42 -21.69
CA PRO A 251 -3.21 2.58 -20.59
C PRO A 251 -1.95 2.16 -19.80
N LEU A 252 -1.72 2.77 -18.64
CA LEU A 252 -0.53 2.58 -17.82
C LEU A 252 -0.75 1.44 -16.81
N PHE A 253 0.21 0.54 -16.70
CA PHE A 253 0.40 -0.27 -15.50
C PHE A 253 1.58 0.30 -14.70
N ALA A 254 1.40 0.50 -13.40
CA ALA A 254 2.46 0.93 -12.49
C ALA A 254 2.45 0.09 -11.22
N GLY A 255 3.58 -0.56 -10.91
CA GLY A 255 3.70 -1.40 -9.73
C GLY A 255 4.68 -2.54 -9.89
N ARG A 256 4.81 -3.37 -8.85
CA ARG A 256 5.64 -4.57 -8.91
C ARG A 256 5.08 -5.56 -9.93
N ILE A 257 5.95 -6.11 -10.77
CA ILE A 257 5.59 -7.15 -11.74
C ILE A 257 5.54 -8.49 -11.01
N GLN A 258 4.33 -8.92 -10.66
CA GLN A 258 4.07 -10.18 -9.95
C GLN A 258 2.66 -10.70 -10.31
N PRO A 259 2.39 -12.01 -10.22
CA PRO A 259 1.10 -12.60 -10.58
C PRO A 259 -0.09 -11.91 -9.92
N LEU A 260 0.02 -11.62 -8.62
CA LEU A 260 -1.03 -10.96 -7.82
C LEU A 260 -1.45 -9.58 -8.37
N LYS A 261 -0.58 -8.88 -9.12
CA LYS A 261 -0.89 -7.58 -9.75
C LYS A 261 -1.40 -7.71 -11.18
N ALA A 262 -1.31 -8.90 -11.75
CA ALA A 262 -1.88 -9.31 -13.02
C ALA A 262 -1.65 -8.36 -14.22
N PRO A 263 -0.41 -7.87 -14.47
CA PRO A 263 -0.14 -7.01 -15.64
C PRO A 263 -0.42 -7.72 -16.97
N ASP A 264 -0.46 -9.05 -17.02
CA ASP A 264 -0.81 -9.85 -18.18
C ASP A 264 -2.26 -9.61 -18.65
N ILE A 265 -3.19 -9.30 -17.75
CA ILE A 265 -4.58 -8.96 -18.09
C ILE A 265 -4.63 -7.68 -18.92
N LEU A 266 -3.84 -6.66 -18.61
CA LEU A 266 -3.74 -5.46 -19.45
C LEU A 266 -3.25 -5.81 -20.86
N LEU A 267 -2.21 -6.64 -20.99
CA LEU A 267 -1.69 -7.03 -22.31
C LEU A 267 -2.74 -7.79 -23.13
N ARG A 268 -3.47 -8.71 -22.50
CA ARG A 268 -4.56 -9.45 -23.16
C ARG A 268 -5.72 -8.54 -23.54
N ALA A 269 -6.09 -7.58 -22.69
CA ALA A 269 -7.13 -6.59 -22.99
C ALA A 269 -6.75 -5.71 -24.19
N VAL A 270 -5.49 -5.28 -24.29
CA VAL A 270 -4.98 -4.51 -25.43
C VAL A 270 -5.01 -5.35 -26.72
N ALA A 271 -4.64 -6.63 -26.66
CA ALA A 271 -4.73 -7.53 -27.82
C ALA A 271 -6.17 -7.67 -28.32
N LEU A 272 -7.14 -7.87 -27.42
CA LEU A 272 -8.57 -7.95 -27.76
C LEU A 272 -9.10 -6.64 -28.37
N LEU A 273 -8.66 -5.48 -27.89
CA LEU A 273 -8.99 -4.19 -28.51
C LEU A 273 -8.52 -4.12 -29.97
N LEU A 274 -7.31 -4.60 -30.24
CA LEU A 274 -6.76 -4.61 -31.63
C LEU A 274 -7.38 -5.67 -32.52
N GLU A 275 -7.87 -6.77 -31.96
CA GLU A 275 -8.67 -7.74 -32.72
C GLU A 275 -10.01 -7.14 -33.19
N GLN A 276 -10.62 -6.30 -32.33
CA GLN A 276 -11.89 -5.62 -32.62
C GLN A 276 -11.69 -4.43 -33.56
N ASP A 277 -10.63 -3.65 -33.37
CA ASP A 277 -10.28 -2.49 -34.22
C ASP A 277 -8.77 -2.37 -34.43
N PRO A 278 -8.24 -2.96 -35.50
CA PRO A 278 -6.81 -2.88 -35.82
C PRO A 278 -6.29 -1.46 -36.08
N SER A 279 -7.16 -0.49 -36.39
CA SER A 279 -6.75 0.90 -36.61
C SER A 279 -6.21 1.59 -35.33
N LEU A 280 -6.56 1.09 -34.16
CA LEU A 280 -6.08 1.59 -32.86
C LEU A 280 -4.58 1.41 -32.68
N ARG A 281 -3.92 0.52 -33.44
CA ARG A 281 -2.48 0.23 -33.27
C ARG A 281 -1.60 1.49 -33.31
N SER A 282 -1.85 2.40 -34.23
CA SER A 282 -1.09 3.64 -34.35
C SER A 282 -1.30 4.64 -33.23
N ARG A 283 -2.32 4.42 -32.38
CA ARG A 283 -2.72 5.30 -31.29
C ARG A 283 -2.39 4.74 -29.93
N LEU A 284 -1.97 3.49 -29.80
CA LEU A 284 -1.72 2.82 -28.53
C LEU A 284 -0.25 2.94 -28.12
N TYR A 285 -0.02 3.28 -26.84
CA TYR A 285 1.27 3.24 -26.18
C TYR A 285 1.08 2.65 -24.78
N VAL A 286 1.58 1.44 -24.53
CA VAL A 286 1.27 0.64 -23.33
C VAL A 286 2.48 0.55 -22.43
N PRO A 287 2.67 1.47 -21.48
CA PRO A 287 3.79 1.41 -20.54
C PRO A 287 3.51 0.46 -19.38
N ILE A 288 4.51 -0.35 -19.06
CA ILE A 288 4.57 -1.19 -17.86
C ILE A 288 5.73 -0.66 -17.01
N VAL A 289 5.41 0.10 -15.97
CA VAL A 289 6.40 0.77 -15.10
C VAL A 289 6.56 -0.02 -13.82
N GLY A 290 7.73 -0.61 -13.58
CA GLY A 290 8.02 -1.37 -12.37
C GLY A 290 9.07 -2.44 -12.55
N GLY A 291 9.44 -3.08 -11.44
CA GLY A 291 10.43 -4.15 -11.38
C GLY A 291 9.82 -5.50 -11.06
N PRO A 292 10.57 -6.58 -11.34
CA PRO A 292 10.19 -7.94 -10.94
C PRO A 292 10.24 -8.07 -9.41
N SER A 293 9.27 -8.81 -8.86
CA SER A 293 9.19 -9.11 -7.44
C SER A 293 8.51 -10.45 -7.22
N GLY A 294 9.07 -11.27 -6.30
CA GLY A 294 8.51 -12.57 -5.93
C GLY A 294 8.88 -13.72 -6.88
N SER A 295 8.34 -14.90 -6.60
CA SER A 295 8.46 -16.12 -7.39
C SER A 295 7.35 -16.23 -8.45
N GLY A 296 7.60 -16.92 -9.55
CA GLY A 296 6.60 -17.18 -10.60
C GLY A 296 6.79 -16.35 -11.87
N LEU A 297 5.72 -15.75 -12.41
CA LEU A 297 5.75 -14.83 -13.57
C LEU A 297 6.58 -13.55 -13.32
N ALA A 298 7.32 -13.53 -12.25
CA ALA A 298 8.17 -12.47 -11.75
C ALA A 298 9.35 -12.11 -12.68
N LYS A 299 9.49 -12.77 -13.81
CA LYS A 299 10.50 -12.40 -14.81
C LYS A 299 9.85 -11.48 -15.83
N PRO A 300 10.36 -10.24 -16.00
CA PRO A 300 9.91 -9.33 -17.07
C PRO A 300 9.84 -10.01 -18.43
N GLU A 301 10.73 -10.97 -18.67
CA GLU A 301 10.77 -11.82 -19.86
C GLU A 301 9.45 -12.59 -20.11
N GLY A 302 8.72 -13.00 -19.07
CA GLY A 302 7.44 -13.68 -19.21
C GLY A 302 6.37 -12.78 -19.85
N LEU A 303 6.30 -11.52 -19.45
CA LEU A 303 5.41 -10.54 -20.04
C LEU A 303 5.87 -10.12 -21.44
N GLN A 304 7.16 -9.99 -21.69
CA GLN A 304 7.70 -9.72 -23.02
C GLN A 304 7.36 -10.85 -24.00
N LYS A 305 7.52 -12.11 -23.59
CA LYS A 305 7.11 -13.28 -24.38
C LYS A 305 5.60 -13.31 -24.60
N LEU A 306 4.80 -12.92 -23.61
CA LEU A 306 3.35 -12.80 -23.76
C LEU A 306 3.00 -11.72 -24.79
N ALA A 307 3.57 -10.52 -24.67
CA ALA A 307 3.35 -9.42 -25.63
C ALA A 307 3.69 -9.85 -27.07
N ALA A 308 4.80 -10.59 -27.26
CA ALA A 308 5.19 -11.13 -28.56
C ALA A 308 4.17 -12.15 -29.10
N ARG A 309 3.71 -13.11 -28.25
CA ARG A 309 2.67 -14.07 -28.66
C ARG A 309 1.33 -13.43 -29.01
N LEU A 310 0.99 -12.33 -28.33
CA LEU A 310 -0.22 -11.55 -28.59
C LEU A 310 -0.06 -10.59 -29.78
N GLY A 311 1.11 -10.51 -30.40
CA GLY A 311 1.35 -9.63 -31.56
C GLY A 311 1.33 -8.13 -31.23
N ILE A 312 1.63 -7.75 -29.96
CA ILE A 312 1.60 -6.36 -29.47
C ILE A 312 2.94 -5.88 -28.90
N ALA A 313 4.03 -6.60 -29.15
CA ALA A 313 5.35 -6.29 -28.57
C ALA A 313 5.85 -4.88 -28.93
N ASP A 314 5.49 -4.37 -30.09
CA ASP A 314 5.82 -3.02 -30.58
C ASP A 314 5.11 -1.89 -29.81
N LEU A 315 4.01 -2.20 -29.11
CA LEU A 315 3.21 -1.25 -28.36
C LEU A 315 3.57 -1.23 -26.87
N VAL A 316 4.18 -2.30 -26.35
CA VAL A 316 4.43 -2.48 -24.92
C VAL A 316 5.82 -1.98 -24.56
N HIS A 317 5.88 -1.01 -23.65
CA HIS A 317 7.11 -0.36 -23.22
C HIS A 317 7.42 -0.65 -21.74
N PHE A 318 8.31 -1.61 -21.52
CA PHE A 318 8.78 -1.94 -20.17
C PHE A 318 9.73 -0.86 -19.67
N LYS A 319 9.43 -0.30 -18.50
CA LYS A 319 10.22 0.73 -17.83
C LYS A 319 10.62 0.22 -16.45
N PRO A 320 11.87 0.46 -16.02
CA PRO A 320 12.30 0.09 -14.68
C PRO A 320 11.50 0.84 -13.61
N PRO A 321 11.62 0.43 -12.33
CA PRO A 321 11.11 1.23 -11.23
C PRO A 321 11.67 2.64 -11.25
N VAL A 322 10.79 3.62 -11.02
CA VAL A 322 11.15 5.04 -11.05
C VAL A 322 10.93 5.70 -9.71
N GLY A 323 11.61 6.81 -9.45
CA GLY A 323 11.33 7.64 -8.28
C GLY A 323 9.93 8.26 -8.32
N GLN A 324 9.42 8.66 -7.16
CA GLN A 324 8.04 9.15 -7.04
C GLN A 324 7.72 10.39 -7.89
N ASP A 325 8.69 11.26 -8.12
CA ASP A 325 8.49 12.45 -8.98
C ASP A 325 8.28 12.05 -10.45
N GLN A 326 9.08 11.10 -10.94
CA GLN A 326 8.93 10.56 -12.28
C GLN A 326 7.67 9.68 -12.38
N LEU A 327 7.28 8.98 -11.32
CA LEU A 327 6.02 8.22 -11.27
C LEU A 327 4.82 9.15 -11.40
N ALA A 328 4.86 10.33 -10.77
CA ALA A 328 3.82 11.34 -10.92
C ALA A 328 3.71 11.84 -12.38
N ASP A 329 4.83 11.94 -13.11
CA ASP A 329 4.79 12.27 -14.54
C ASP A 329 4.21 11.13 -15.38
N TRP A 330 4.49 9.86 -15.05
CA TRP A 330 3.84 8.71 -15.69
C TRP A 330 2.33 8.74 -15.50
N PHE A 331 1.85 9.05 -14.28
CA PHE A 331 0.42 9.19 -14.03
C PHE A 331 -0.19 10.35 -14.84
N ARG A 332 0.41 11.54 -14.81
CA ARG A 332 -0.07 12.69 -15.61
C ARG A 332 -0.11 12.39 -17.11
N ALA A 333 0.89 11.65 -17.62
CA ALA A 333 1.00 11.27 -19.03
C ALA A 333 -0.04 10.22 -19.46
N ALA A 334 -0.50 9.39 -18.53
CA ALA A 334 -1.43 8.29 -18.81
C ALA A 334 -2.83 8.79 -19.23
N SER A 335 -3.49 8.03 -20.07
CA SER A 335 -4.91 8.20 -20.34
C SER A 335 -5.77 7.58 -19.24
N THR A 336 -5.30 6.46 -18.69
CA THR A 336 -5.86 5.76 -17.55
C THR A 336 -4.78 4.90 -16.88
N LEU A 337 -4.87 4.73 -15.57
CA LEU A 337 -4.14 3.67 -14.86
C LEU A 337 -4.97 2.38 -14.90
N VAL A 338 -4.32 1.23 -15.09
CA VAL A 338 -4.98 -0.08 -15.10
C VAL A 338 -4.43 -0.94 -13.97
N MET A 339 -5.32 -1.37 -13.07
CA MET A 339 -4.98 -2.16 -11.86
C MET A 339 -5.83 -3.44 -11.79
N PRO A 340 -5.48 -4.49 -12.54
CA PRO A 340 -6.25 -5.73 -12.57
C PRO A 340 -5.86 -6.71 -11.45
N SER A 341 -5.44 -6.21 -10.31
CA SER A 341 -4.92 -6.98 -9.18
C SER A 341 -5.92 -8.00 -8.66
N TYR A 342 -5.46 -9.21 -8.29
CA TYR A 342 -6.27 -10.21 -7.59
C TYR A 342 -6.49 -9.85 -6.11
N SER A 343 -5.58 -9.12 -5.52
CA SER A 343 -5.70 -8.64 -4.13
C SER A 343 -4.98 -7.30 -3.97
N GLU A 344 -5.63 -6.37 -3.27
CA GLU A 344 -5.08 -5.03 -2.97
C GLU A 344 -5.62 -4.55 -1.62
N SER A 345 -4.72 -4.25 -0.68
CA SER A 345 -5.14 -3.81 0.67
C SER A 345 -5.82 -2.45 0.66
N PHE A 346 -5.36 -1.52 -0.20
CA PHE A 346 -5.96 -0.20 -0.37
C PHE A 346 -5.89 0.31 -1.80
N GLY A 347 -4.73 0.22 -2.45
CA GLY A 347 -4.51 0.76 -3.79
C GLY A 347 -3.89 2.16 -3.77
N LEU A 348 -2.78 2.35 -3.07
CA LEU A 348 -2.04 3.64 -3.04
C LEU A 348 -1.78 4.17 -4.45
N VAL A 349 -1.38 3.29 -5.37
CA VAL A 349 -1.11 3.64 -6.77
C VAL A 349 -2.35 4.20 -7.47
N ALA A 350 -3.55 3.69 -7.12
CA ALA A 350 -4.81 4.23 -7.66
C ALA A 350 -5.06 5.66 -7.17
N ILE A 351 -4.88 5.92 -5.88
CA ILE A 351 -5.06 7.26 -5.32
C ILE A 351 -4.00 8.24 -5.83
N GLU A 352 -2.75 7.80 -5.98
CA GLU A 352 -1.66 8.60 -6.55
C GLU A 352 -1.98 9.01 -8.01
N ALA A 353 -2.45 8.08 -8.83
CA ALA A 353 -2.89 8.39 -10.19
C ALA A 353 -4.08 9.35 -10.20
N GLN A 354 -5.09 9.08 -9.38
CA GLN A 354 -6.27 9.95 -9.26
C GLN A 354 -5.92 11.37 -8.83
N ALA A 355 -4.99 11.51 -7.89
CA ALA A 355 -4.51 12.83 -7.44
C ALA A 355 -3.87 13.64 -8.60
N THR A 356 -3.32 12.99 -9.62
CA THR A 356 -2.81 13.66 -10.82
C THR A 356 -3.87 13.98 -11.87
N GLY A 357 -5.13 13.63 -11.62
CA GLY A 357 -6.24 13.79 -12.57
C GLY A 357 -6.38 12.65 -13.58
N THR A 358 -5.81 11.48 -13.29
CA THR A 358 -5.86 10.31 -14.16
C THR A 358 -6.92 9.32 -13.65
N PRO A 359 -7.94 8.97 -14.46
CA PRO A 359 -8.95 8.00 -14.07
C PRO A 359 -8.34 6.59 -14.01
N VAL A 360 -8.97 5.69 -13.26
CA VAL A 360 -8.47 4.33 -13.01
C VAL A 360 -9.44 3.29 -13.54
N VAL A 361 -8.93 2.26 -14.23
CA VAL A 361 -9.63 1.00 -14.48
C VAL A 361 -9.05 -0.05 -13.53
N ALA A 362 -9.85 -0.53 -12.59
CA ALA A 362 -9.37 -1.42 -11.54
C ALA A 362 -10.29 -2.63 -11.32
N ALA A 363 -9.72 -3.74 -10.85
CA ALA A 363 -10.52 -4.84 -10.31
C ALA A 363 -11.31 -4.38 -9.06
N ALA A 364 -12.54 -4.84 -8.92
CA ALA A 364 -13.37 -4.58 -7.74
C ALA A 364 -13.00 -5.51 -6.58
N VAL A 365 -11.76 -5.41 -6.06
CA VAL A 365 -11.21 -6.28 -5.00
C VAL A 365 -10.57 -5.48 -3.87
N GLY A 366 -10.69 -5.99 -2.65
CA GLY A 366 -10.06 -5.43 -1.45
C GLY A 366 -10.34 -3.93 -1.29
N GLY A 367 -9.32 -3.14 -1.08
CA GLY A 367 -9.44 -1.69 -0.89
C GLY A 367 -9.69 -0.87 -2.15
N LEU A 368 -9.63 -1.46 -3.36
CA LEU A 368 -9.83 -0.71 -4.60
C LEU A 368 -11.21 -0.03 -4.71
N PRO A 369 -12.33 -0.62 -4.25
CA PRO A 369 -13.63 0.06 -4.23
C PRO A 369 -13.70 1.28 -3.29
N VAL A 370 -12.81 1.38 -2.31
CA VAL A 370 -12.66 2.58 -1.48
C VAL A 370 -11.84 3.64 -2.21
N ALA A 371 -10.74 3.21 -2.84
CA ALA A 371 -9.83 4.09 -3.57
C ALA A 371 -10.45 4.63 -4.86
N VAL A 372 -11.23 3.82 -5.59
CA VAL A 372 -11.85 4.17 -6.87
C VAL A 372 -13.37 4.12 -6.72
N ARG A 373 -14.03 5.24 -6.98
CA ARG A 373 -15.49 5.29 -7.04
C ARG A 373 -15.95 4.94 -8.45
N ASP A 374 -16.63 3.79 -8.56
CA ASP A 374 -17.12 3.29 -9.83
C ASP A 374 -17.99 4.33 -10.57
N GLU A 375 -17.80 4.43 -11.89
CA GLU A 375 -18.49 5.36 -12.79
C GLU A 375 -18.30 6.86 -12.45
N LEU A 376 -17.55 7.18 -11.40
CA LEU A 376 -17.30 8.56 -10.97
C LEU A 376 -15.82 8.97 -11.14
N THR A 377 -14.90 8.18 -10.58
CA THR A 377 -13.46 8.47 -10.62
C THR A 377 -12.67 7.47 -11.47
N GLY A 378 -13.34 6.45 -11.96
CA GLY A 378 -12.81 5.37 -12.76
C GLY A 378 -13.87 4.30 -13.02
N ILE A 379 -13.44 3.15 -13.50
CA ILE A 379 -14.29 1.99 -13.77
C ILE A 379 -13.81 0.82 -12.93
N LEU A 380 -14.71 0.22 -12.14
CA LEU A 380 -14.45 -1.01 -11.41
C LEU A 380 -14.92 -2.21 -12.21
N VAL A 381 -14.00 -3.11 -12.50
CA VAL A 381 -14.26 -4.35 -13.28
C VAL A 381 -14.50 -5.50 -12.28
N GLN A 382 -15.61 -6.21 -12.46
CA GLN A 382 -15.92 -7.40 -11.69
C GLN A 382 -15.15 -8.60 -12.23
N GLY A 383 -14.22 -9.15 -11.47
CA GLY A 383 -13.38 -10.26 -11.90
C GLY A 383 -12.19 -9.85 -12.78
N HIS A 384 -11.62 -10.83 -13.49
CA HIS A 384 -10.34 -10.69 -14.17
C HIS A 384 -10.38 -11.13 -15.63
N ASN A 385 -11.55 -11.12 -16.26
CA ASN A 385 -11.69 -11.42 -17.69
C ASN A 385 -11.09 -10.26 -18.53
N PRO A 386 -10.07 -10.48 -19.36
CA PRO A 386 -9.47 -9.43 -20.18
C PRO A 386 -10.47 -8.68 -21.08
N ALA A 387 -11.57 -9.33 -21.49
CA ALA A 387 -12.59 -8.68 -22.31
C ALA A 387 -13.30 -7.53 -21.60
N ASP A 388 -13.50 -7.63 -20.28
CA ASP A 388 -14.15 -6.59 -19.50
C ASP A 388 -13.22 -5.37 -19.34
N TYR A 389 -11.91 -5.61 -19.21
CA TYR A 389 -10.90 -4.54 -19.22
C TYR A 389 -10.79 -3.90 -20.60
N ALA A 390 -10.85 -4.69 -21.68
CA ALA A 390 -10.89 -4.17 -23.03
C ALA A 390 -12.10 -3.26 -23.25
N ALA A 391 -13.28 -3.67 -22.81
CA ALA A 391 -14.49 -2.86 -22.86
C ALA A 391 -14.35 -1.54 -22.06
N ALA A 392 -13.79 -1.58 -20.85
CA ALA A 392 -13.54 -0.40 -20.04
C ALA A 392 -12.54 0.57 -20.72
N LEU A 393 -11.45 0.05 -21.29
CA LEU A 393 -10.48 0.85 -22.05
C LEU A 393 -11.09 1.45 -23.32
N HIS A 394 -11.92 0.69 -24.02
CA HIS A 394 -12.63 1.17 -25.23
C HIS A 394 -13.54 2.36 -24.92
N ARG A 395 -14.21 2.39 -23.77
CA ARG A 395 -15.04 3.54 -23.36
C ARG A 395 -14.24 4.85 -23.28
N PHE A 396 -13.01 4.80 -22.76
CA PHE A 396 -12.13 5.98 -22.70
C PHE A 396 -11.53 6.35 -24.07
N LEU A 397 -11.31 5.36 -24.93
CA LEU A 397 -10.90 5.60 -26.33
C LEU A 397 -12.00 6.26 -27.16
N ALA A 398 -13.23 5.80 -27.00
CA ALA A 398 -14.41 6.29 -27.75
C ALA A 398 -14.89 7.66 -27.22
N ASP A 399 -14.79 7.91 -25.91
CA ASP A 399 -15.20 9.18 -25.29
C ASP A 399 -14.05 9.77 -24.43
N PRO A 400 -13.13 10.54 -25.02
CA PRO A 400 -12.08 11.24 -24.27
C PRO A 400 -12.63 12.24 -23.25
N ALA A 401 -13.86 12.77 -23.45
CA ALA A 401 -14.50 13.67 -22.50
C ALA A 401 -14.94 12.92 -21.23
N LEU A 402 -15.33 11.65 -21.34
CA LEU A 402 -15.59 10.78 -20.20
C LEU A 402 -14.33 10.64 -19.33
N ALA A 403 -13.19 10.30 -19.96
CA ALA A 403 -11.91 10.18 -19.24
C ALA A 403 -11.52 11.50 -18.55
N ALA A 404 -11.73 12.65 -19.20
CA ALA A 404 -11.45 13.95 -18.60
C ALA A 404 -12.38 14.26 -17.42
N ARG A 405 -13.69 13.99 -17.53
CA ARG A 405 -14.65 14.18 -16.43
C ARG A 405 -14.32 13.30 -15.21
N MET A 406 -14.04 12.00 -15.47
CA MET A 406 -13.64 11.08 -14.39
C MET A 406 -12.31 11.48 -13.77
N GLY A 407 -11.33 11.91 -14.57
CA GLY A 407 -10.04 12.40 -14.07
C GLY A 407 -10.18 13.63 -13.18
N ALA A 408 -11.03 14.59 -13.53
CA ALA A 408 -11.30 15.76 -12.68
C ALA A 408 -12.01 15.36 -11.37
N ALA A 409 -12.94 14.41 -11.41
CA ALA A 409 -13.58 13.85 -10.22
C ALA A 409 -12.60 13.07 -9.35
N ALA A 410 -11.69 12.32 -9.99
CA ALA A 410 -10.63 11.55 -9.35
C ALA A 410 -9.68 12.44 -8.54
N ALA A 411 -9.24 13.57 -9.12
CA ALA A 411 -8.39 14.53 -8.40
C ALA A 411 -9.05 15.07 -7.13
N ARG A 412 -10.33 15.46 -7.22
CA ARG A 412 -11.09 15.92 -6.05
C ARG A 412 -11.32 14.81 -5.00
N HIS A 413 -11.55 13.58 -5.45
CA HIS A 413 -11.70 12.44 -4.54
C HIS A 413 -10.41 12.18 -3.78
N ALA A 414 -9.26 12.21 -4.46
CA ALA A 414 -7.95 11.99 -3.85
C ALA A 414 -7.60 13.02 -2.76
N GLU A 415 -8.13 14.23 -2.81
CA GLU A 415 -7.93 15.25 -1.76
C GLU A 415 -8.41 14.79 -0.37
N SER A 416 -9.39 13.87 -0.31
CA SER A 416 -9.87 13.29 0.95
C SER A 416 -8.89 12.30 1.59
N PHE A 417 -7.85 11.88 0.87
CA PHE A 417 -6.84 10.91 1.31
C PHE A 417 -5.47 11.55 1.57
N GLY A 418 -5.42 12.71 2.20
CA GLY A 418 -4.15 13.34 2.57
C GLY A 418 -3.44 12.59 3.71
N TRP A 419 -2.10 12.50 3.64
CA TRP A 419 -1.29 11.90 4.72
C TRP A 419 -1.44 12.63 6.06
N ASP A 420 -1.76 13.92 6.07
CA ASP A 420 -2.00 14.65 7.30
C ASP A 420 -3.24 14.13 8.04
N THR A 421 -4.30 13.80 7.30
CA THR A 421 -5.51 13.15 7.85
C THR A 421 -5.17 11.76 8.41
N ALA A 422 -4.42 10.96 7.66
CA ALA A 422 -3.99 9.63 8.09
C ALA A 422 -3.12 9.69 9.37
N ALA A 423 -2.17 10.62 9.43
CA ALA A 423 -1.30 10.79 10.60
C ALA A 423 -2.09 11.28 11.83
N SER A 424 -3.04 12.20 11.67
CA SER A 424 -3.90 12.63 12.77
C SER A 424 -4.76 11.49 13.31
N ALA A 425 -5.40 10.72 12.43
CA ALA A 425 -6.19 9.56 12.82
C ALA A 425 -5.33 8.48 13.50
N THR A 426 -4.13 8.24 12.99
CA THR A 426 -3.17 7.31 13.61
C THR A 426 -2.75 7.79 15.01
N ALA A 427 -2.51 9.09 15.20
CA ALA A 427 -2.17 9.65 16.51
C ALA A 427 -3.33 9.51 17.53
N ASP A 428 -4.58 9.55 17.05
CA ASP A 428 -5.74 9.27 17.90
C ASP A 428 -5.78 7.79 18.34
N VAL A 429 -5.46 6.86 17.43
CA VAL A 429 -5.32 5.42 17.76
C VAL A 429 -4.21 5.21 18.80
N TYR A 430 -3.07 5.87 18.65
CA TYR A 430 -1.97 5.81 19.62
C TYR A 430 -2.40 6.30 21.01
N THR A 431 -3.11 7.42 21.04
CA THR A 431 -3.61 8.01 22.30
C THR A 431 -4.59 7.08 23.00
N ALA A 432 -5.46 6.40 22.23
CA ALA A 432 -6.38 5.40 22.75
C ALA A 432 -5.62 4.17 23.32
N ALA A 433 -4.67 3.61 22.54
CA ALA A 433 -3.85 2.48 22.97
C ALA A 433 -3.11 2.75 24.28
N MET A 434 -2.44 3.92 24.38
CA MET A 434 -1.72 4.33 25.60
C MET A 434 -2.65 4.49 26.80
N SER A 435 -3.86 4.99 26.60
CA SER A 435 -4.83 5.22 27.67
C SER A 435 -5.37 3.91 28.23
N GLU A 436 -5.66 2.95 27.37
CA GLU A 436 -6.17 1.63 27.76
C GLU A 436 -5.08 0.78 28.40
N HIS A 437 -3.88 0.80 27.82
CA HIS A 437 -2.73 0.11 28.38
C HIS A 437 -2.47 0.56 29.83
N ARG A 438 -2.49 1.88 30.09
CA ARG A 438 -2.33 2.43 31.46
C ARG A 438 -3.45 2.00 32.41
N ARG A 439 -4.70 1.92 31.93
CA ARG A 439 -5.82 1.43 32.75
C ARG A 439 -5.64 -0.03 33.12
N ARG A 440 -5.26 -0.87 32.17
CA ARG A 440 -5.00 -2.30 32.37
C ARG A 440 -3.87 -2.54 33.37
N VAL A 441 -2.74 -1.84 33.23
CA VAL A 441 -1.61 -1.96 34.17
C VAL A 441 -2.02 -1.57 35.58
N ARG A 442 -2.81 -0.50 35.77
CA ARG A 442 -3.31 -0.08 37.07
C ARG A 442 -4.26 -1.09 37.71
N SER A 443 -5.13 -1.74 36.93
CA SER A 443 -6.06 -2.75 37.46
C SER A 443 -5.42 -4.05 37.88
N HIS A 444 -4.17 -4.34 37.45
CA HIS A 444 -3.43 -5.53 37.87
C HIS A 444 -2.52 -5.29 39.12
N HIS A 445 -2.36 -4.04 39.53
CA HIS A 445 -1.52 -3.66 40.66
C HIS A 445 -2.33 -3.07 41.86
N GLY A 446 -3.63 -2.97 41.73
CA GLY A 446 -4.57 -2.58 42.75
C GLY A 446 -5.46 -3.73 43.19
#